data_f892572471449f830853217aed8b678d
#
_entry.id   f892572471449f830853217aed8b678d
#
_cell.length_a   1.000
_cell.length_b   1.000
_cell.length_c   1.000
_cell.angle_alpha   90.00
_cell.angle_beta   90.00
_cell.angle_gamma   90.00
#
_symmetry.space_group_name_H-M   'P 1'
#
loop_
_entity.id
_entity.type
_entity.pdbx_description
1 polymer ?
#
loop_
_entity_poly.entity_id
_entity_poly.type
_entity_poly.pdbx_seq_one_letter_code
_entity_poly.pdbx_strand_id
1 'polypeptide(L)'
;MEAIANSTLHTNVTNLSGVPPGCWCSSKHILEKTGKQSLEEVWPNLEVFFHGGVAFTPYREQYKQIIKSSKMHYVETYNASEGYFGTQNDPNDPAMLLMMTTASSMNSFLWKMSARRIRASVVWKR
;
A
#
# COMPACT_ATOMS: atom_id res chain seq x y z
N MET A 1 2.84 -6.61 17.87
CA MET A 1 2.89 -7.63 16.81
C MET A 1 2.00 -8.83 17.13
N GLU A 2 2.15 -9.48 18.29
CA GLU A 2 1.32 -10.65 18.67
C GLU A 2 -0.19 -10.37 18.72
N ALA A 3 -0.60 -9.23 19.26
CA ALA A 3 -2.02 -8.88 19.33
C ALA A 3 -2.67 -8.76 17.94
N ILE A 4 -1.94 -8.19 16.98
CA ILE A 4 -2.39 -8.08 15.59
C ILE A 4 -2.47 -9.47 14.95
N ALA A 5 -1.44 -10.30 15.12
CA ALA A 5 -1.44 -11.65 14.60
C ALA A 5 -2.64 -12.45 15.15
N ASN A 6 -2.87 -12.42 16.46
CA ASN A 6 -3.96 -13.15 17.09
C ASN A 6 -5.35 -12.69 16.62
N SER A 7 -5.55 -11.39 16.45
CA SER A 7 -6.84 -10.84 16.01
C SER A 7 -7.14 -11.11 14.54
N THR A 8 -6.11 -11.22 13.70
CA THR A 8 -6.28 -11.37 12.26
C THR A 8 -6.32 -12.82 11.78
N LEU A 9 -5.82 -13.77 12.57
CA LEU A 9 -5.83 -15.21 12.22
C LEU A 9 -7.23 -15.79 11.98
N HIS A 10 -8.22 -15.26 12.67
CA HIS A 10 -9.62 -15.72 12.58
C HIS A 10 -10.50 -14.75 11.78
N THR A 11 -9.91 -13.75 11.15
CA THR A 11 -10.62 -12.72 10.41
C THR A 11 -10.43 -12.93 8.92
N ASN A 12 -11.47 -12.68 8.13
CA ASN A 12 -11.37 -12.67 6.67
C ASN A 12 -10.69 -11.38 6.21
N VAL A 13 -9.36 -11.41 6.11
CA VAL A 13 -8.57 -10.27 5.66
C VAL A 13 -8.55 -10.23 4.13
N THR A 14 -9.06 -9.15 3.56
CA THR A 14 -9.13 -8.93 2.11
C THR A 14 -8.11 -7.91 1.62
N ASN A 15 -7.64 -7.05 2.49
CA ASN A 15 -6.62 -6.05 2.16
C ASN A 15 -5.62 -5.84 3.29
N LEU A 16 -4.44 -5.38 2.90
CA LEU A 16 -3.41 -4.88 3.80
C LEU A 16 -3.21 -3.39 3.54
N SER A 17 -2.89 -2.64 4.58
CA SER A 17 -2.54 -1.23 4.44
C SER A 17 -1.37 -0.88 5.36
N GLY A 18 -0.38 -0.21 4.84
CA GLY A 18 0.73 0.29 5.63
C GLY A 18 2.04 0.47 4.88
N VAL A 19 3.07 0.76 5.66
CA VAL A 19 4.43 0.94 5.12
C VAL A 19 5.04 -0.43 4.81
N PRO A 20 5.61 -0.65 3.61
CA PRO A 20 6.13 -1.95 3.18
C PRO A 20 7.01 -2.68 4.19
N PRO A 21 8.04 -2.09 4.82
CA PRO A 21 8.86 -2.81 5.79
C PRO A 21 8.08 -3.26 7.04
N GLY A 22 7.15 -2.45 7.54
CA GLY A 22 6.33 -2.80 8.70
C GLY A 22 5.35 -3.93 8.41
N CYS A 23 4.67 -3.87 7.28
CA CYS A 23 3.79 -4.94 6.82
C CYS A 23 4.55 -6.23 6.53
N TRP A 24 5.76 -6.15 5.99
CA TRP A 24 6.64 -7.31 5.78
C TRP A 24 6.95 -8.03 7.08
N CYS A 25 7.43 -7.30 8.11
CA CYS A 25 7.74 -7.88 9.41
C CYS A 25 6.52 -8.54 10.05
N SER A 26 5.36 -7.88 9.98
CA SER A 26 4.11 -8.42 10.51
C SER A 26 3.68 -9.68 9.77
N SER A 27 3.76 -9.69 8.44
CA SER A 27 3.42 -10.84 7.61
C SER A 27 4.33 -12.03 7.87
N LYS A 28 5.63 -11.82 7.99
CA LYS A 28 6.58 -12.89 8.37
C LYS A 28 6.25 -13.48 9.73
N HIS A 29 6.00 -12.65 10.71
CA HIS A 29 5.64 -13.11 12.06
C HIS A 29 4.37 -13.98 12.07
N ILE A 30 3.38 -13.62 11.26
CA ILE A 30 2.14 -14.40 11.09
C ILE A 30 2.43 -15.74 10.42
N LEU A 31 3.25 -15.77 9.38
CA LEU A 31 3.64 -17.02 8.70
C LEU A 31 4.42 -17.95 9.63
N GLU A 32 5.37 -17.43 10.38
CA GLU A 32 6.15 -18.18 11.38
C GLU A 32 5.23 -18.78 12.46
N LYS A 33 4.27 -17.99 12.94
CA LYS A 33 3.30 -18.43 13.97
C LYS A 33 2.33 -19.49 13.47
N THR A 34 1.92 -19.41 12.22
CA THR A 34 0.98 -20.36 11.60
C THR A 34 1.66 -21.58 10.99
N GLY A 35 2.99 -21.54 10.81
CA GLY A 35 3.75 -22.56 10.10
C GLY A 35 3.44 -22.63 8.60
N LYS A 36 2.77 -21.61 8.04
CA LYS A 36 2.40 -21.54 6.63
C LYS A 36 3.48 -20.85 5.80
N GLN A 37 3.52 -21.14 4.50
CA GLN A 37 4.54 -20.61 3.60
C GLN A 37 4.10 -19.40 2.80
N SER A 38 2.78 -19.17 2.68
CA SER A 38 2.23 -18.04 1.95
C SER A 38 1.09 -17.37 2.70
N LEU A 39 0.90 -16.07 2.46
CA LEU A 39 -0.19 -15.30 3.08
C LEU A 39 -1.56 -15.75 2.59
N GLU A 40 -1.66 -16.30 1.39
CA GLU A 40 -2.90 -16.85 0.83
C GLU A 40 -3.41 -18.06 1.59
N GLU A 41 -2.52 -18.85 2.18
CA GLU A 41 -2.92 -19.96 3.04
C GLU A 41 -3.50 -19.47 4.37
N VAL A 42 -3.09 -18.29 4.83
CA VAL A 42 -3.62 -17.64 6.02
C VAL A 42 -4.90 -16.88 5.69
N TRP A 43 -4.86 -16.08 4.62
CA TRP A 43 -5.95 -15.20 4.17
C TRP A 43 -6.28 -15.45 2.69
N PRO A 44 -7.17 -16.43 2.41
CA PRO A 44 -7.48 -16.83 1.03
C PRO A 44 -8.11 -15.73 0.16
N ASN A 45 -8.71 -14.73 0.81
CA ASN A 45 -9.41 -13.63 0.16
C ASN A 45 -8.57 -12.33 0.14
N LEU A 46 -7.26 -12.43 0.37
CA LEU A 46 -6.37 -11.27 0.29
C LEU A 46 -6.15 -10.86 -1.17
N GLU A 47 -6.55 -9.64 -1.52
CA GLU A 47 -6.57 -9.14 -2.90
C GLU A 47 -5.76 -7.86 -3.10
N VAL A 48 -5.65 -7.00 -2.07
CA VAL A 48 -5.06 -5.66 -2.24
C VAL A 48 -4.07 -5.33 -1.12
N PHE A 49 -2.95 -4.73 -1.50
CA PHE A 49 -2.03 -4.08 -0.58
C PHE A 49 -1.92 -2.59 -0.91
N PHE A 50 -2.47 -1.76 -0.03
CA PHE A 50 -2.29 -0.32 -0.06
C PHE A 50 -1.00 0.03 0.65
N HIS A 51 -0.01 0.52 -0.09
CA HIS A 51 1.31 0.85 0.46
C HIS A 51 1.66 2.31 0.21
N GLY A 52 2.52 2.83 1.06
CA GLY A 52 2.99 4.21 0.94
C GLY A 52 4.10 4.51 1.94
N GLY A 53 4.52 5.77 1.97
CA GLY A 53 5.56 6.26 2.87
C GLY A 53 7.00 6.00 2.40
N VAL A 54 7.25 4.89 1.71
CA VAL A 54 8.55 4.55 1.09
C VAL A 54 8.33 3.91 -0.28
N ALA A 55 9.34 3.99 -1.15
CA ALA A 55 9.29 3.34 -2.45
C ALA A 55 9.10 1.82 -2.31
N PHE A 56 8.16 1.25 -3.06
CA PHE A 56 7.83 -0.18 -2.99
C PHE A 56 8.80 -1.07 -3.78
N THR A 57 9.45 -0.53 -4.79
CA THR A 57 10.32 -1.28 -5.72
C THR A 57 11.29 -2.25 -5.02
N PRO A 58 12.05 -1.86 -3.98
CA PRO A 58 12.98 -2.77 -3.32
C PRO A 58 12.29 -3.89 -2.52
N TYR A 59 11.03 -3.72 -2.18
CA TYR A 59 10.25 -4.71 -1.42
C TYR A 59 9.45 -5.67 -2.31
N ARG A 60 9.25 -5.33 -3.57
CA ARG A 60 8.41 -6.09 -4.51
C ARG A 60 8.79 -7.57 -4.61
N GLU A 61 10.07 -7.85 -4.74
CA GLU A 61 10.56 -9.24 -4.85
C GLU A 61 10.40 -10.01 -3.53
N GLN A 62 10.54 -9.34 -2.39
CA GLN A 62 10.31 -9.95 -1.08
C GLN A 62 8.83 -10.34 -0.91
N TYR A 63 7.92 -9.45 -1.29
CA TYR A 63 6.48 -9.74 -1.21
C TYR A 63 6.05 -10.88 -2.15
N LYS A 64 6.65 -11.03 -3.33
CA LYS A 64 6.42 -12.16 -4.23
C LYS A 64 6.78 -13.51 -3.61
N GLN A 65 7.69 -13.55 -2.63
CA GLN A 65 8.06 -14.79 -1.94
C GLN A 65 6.96 -15.28 -1.00
N ILE A 66 6.21 -14.37 -0.41
CA ILE A 66 5.15 -14.69 0.57
C ILE A 66 3.73 -14.55 0.01
N ILE A 67 3.58 -13.88 -1.15
CA ILE A 67 2.33 -13.73 -1.88
C ILE A 67 2.56 -14.29 -3.28
N LYS A 68 2.04 -15.49 -3.54
CA LYS A 68 2.21 -16.20 -4.81
C LYS A 68 1.06 -15.95 -5.79
N SER A 69 -0.05 -15.35 -5.32
CA SER A 69 -1.23 -15.09 -6.14
C SER A 69 -0.99 -14.01 -7.19
N SER A 70 -1.41 -14.30 -8.42
CA SER A 70 -1.52 -13.32 -9.49
C SER A 70 -2.68 -12.33 -9.29
N LYS A 71 -3.57 -12.59 -8.33
CA LYS A 71 -4.73 -11.73 -8.02
C LYS A 71 -4.37 -10.54 -7.12
N MET A 72 -3.17 -10.52 -6.56
CA MET A 72 -2.75 -9.46 -5.63
C MET A 72 -2.48 -8.16 -6.36
N HIS A 73 -3.20 -7.12 -5.98
CA HIS A 73 -3.03 -5.76 -6.47
C HIS A 73 -2.21 -4.93 -5.48
N TYR A 74 -1.25 -4.18 -6.01
CA TYR A 74 -0.43 -3.26 -5.22
C TYR A 74 -0.82 -1.84 -5.61
N VAL A 75 -1.32 -1.07 -4.65
CA VAL A 75 -1.80 0.30 -4.87
C VAL A 75 -0.96 1.25 -4.04
N GLU A 76 -0.24 2.13 -4.72
CA GLU A 76 0.56 3.14 -4.05
C GLU A 76 -0.32 4.30 -3.59
N THR A 77 -0.11 4.71 -2.34
CA THR A 77 -0.81 5.81 -1.71
C THR A 77 0.18 6.83 -1.16
N TYR A 78 -0.19 8.09 -1.24
CA TYR A 78 0.59 9.17 -0.63
C TYR A 78 -0.23 9.85 0.46
N ASN A 79 0.17 9.58 1.69
CA ASN A 79 -0.44 10.15 2.89
C ASN A 79 0.65 10.68 3.83
N ALA A 80 0.29 11.68 4.63
CA ALA A 80 1.10 12.24 5.69
C ALA A 80 0.21 12.58 6.88
N SER A 81 0.79 13.08 7.97
CA SER A 81 0.04 13.51 9.16
C SER A 81 -1.02 14.57 8.85
N GLU A 82 -0.77 15.36 7.82
CA GLU A 82 -1.62 16.48 7.40
C GLU A 82 -2.81 16.03 6.52
N GLY A 83 -2.77 14.81 5.98
CA GLY A 83 -3.85 14.31 5.15
C GLY A 83 -3.46 13.27 4.11
N TYR A 84 -4.45 12.90 3.31
CA TYR A 84 -4.32 11.96 2.19
C TYR A 84 -4.22 12.77 0.89
N PHE A 85 -3.11 12.64 0.17
CA PHE A 85 -2.79 13.52 -0.95
C PHE A 85 -2.91 12.87 -2.31
N GLY A 86 -2.71 11.58 -2.41
CA GLY A 86 -2.78 10.91 -3.70
C GLY A 86 -2.87 9.40 -3.60
N THR A 87 -3.38 8.81 -4.67
CA THR A 87 -3.45 7.36 -4.83
C THR A 87 -3.21 6.98 -6.28
N GLN A 88 -2.57 5.86 -6.49
CA GLN A 88 -2.49 5.24 -7.80
C GLN A 88 -3.89 4.75 -8.20
N ASN A 89 -4.36 5.13 -9.38
CA ASN A 89 -5.68 4.74 -9.89
C ASN A 89 -5.60 3.71 -11.03
N ASP A 90 -4.43 3.56 -11.64
CA ASP A 90 -4.15 2.55 -12.68
C ASP A 90 -2.95 1.70 -12.23
N PRO A 91 -3.11 0.37 -12.08
CA PRO A 91 -2.01 -0.52 -11.70
C PRO A 91 -0.84 -0.55 -12.69
N ASN A 92 -1.08 -0.17 -13.94
CA ASN A 92 -0.09 -0.16 -15.01
C ASN A 92 0.62 1.20 -15.17
N ASP A 93 0.07 2.25 -14.57
CA ASP A 93 0.65 3.60 -14.60
C ASP A 93 1.16 3.98 -13.19
N PRO A 94 2.46 4.27 -13.02
CA PRO A 94 3.00 4.74 -11.75
C PRO A 94 2.54 6.14 -11.36
N ALA A 95 1.75 6.81 -12.20
CA ALA A 95 1.20 8.12 -11.87
C ALA A 95 0.15 8.01 -10.76
N MET A 96 0.15 9.01 -9.88
CA MET A 96 -0.84 9.11 -8.81
C MET A 96 -1.90 10.16 -9.15
N LEU A 97 -3.15 9.81 -8.88
CA LEU A 97 -4.25 10.77 -8.85
C LEU A 97 -4.11 11.68 -7.62
N LEU A 98 -3.98 12.97 -7.84
CA LEU A 98 -3.87 13.96 -6.77
C LEU A 98 -5.24 14.31 -6.21
N MET A 99 -5.40 14.25 -4.87
CA MET A 99 -6.62 14.62 -4.16
C MET A 99 -6.66 16.13 -3.93
N MET A 100 -7.29 16.88 -4.86
CA MET A 100 -7.32 18.34 -4.85
C MET A 100 -8.23 18.97 -3.79
N THR A 101 -9.08 18.19 -3.14
CA THR A 101 -10.10 18.67 -2.19
C THR A 101 -9.59 18.96 -0.78
N THR A 102 -8.36 18.56 -0.46
CA THR A 102 -7.70 18.89 0.82
C THR A 102 -6.91 20.21 0.71
N ALA A 103 -7.60 21.26 0.33
CA ALA A 103 -7.03 22.49 -0.22
C ALA A 103 -6.13 23.33 0.72
N SER A 104 -6.15 23.13 2.04
CA SER A 104 -5.40 24.00 2.95
C SER A 104 -3.89 23.73 3.02
N SER A 105 -3.42 22.57 2.58
CA SER A 105 -1.99 22.22 2.53
C SER A 105 -1.42 22.11 1.11
N MET A 106 -2.23 22.36 0.09
CA MET A 106 -1.86 22.19 -1.32
C MET A 106 -0.70 23.07 -1.79
N ASN A 107 -0.59 24.32 -1.32
CA ASN A 107 0.47 25.22 -1.77
C ASN A 107 1.87 24.73 -1.35
N SER A 108 2.03 24.22 -0.15
CA SER A 108 3.31 23.65 0.29
C SER A 108 3.60 22.29 -0.35
N PHE A 109 2.55 21.55 -0.72
CA PHE A 109 2.65 20.27 -1.39
C PHE A 109 3.07 20.41 -2.86
N LEU A 110 2.43 21.28 -3.61
CA LEU A 110 2.78 21.57 -5.01
C LEU A 110 4.23 22.06 -5.14
N TRP A 111 4.72 22.82 -4.17
CA TRP A 111 6.11 23.28 -4.16
C TRP A 111 7.10 22.12 -3.95
N LYS A 112 6.80 21.19 -3.06
CA LYS A 112 7.62 19.97 -2.83
C LYS A 112 7.55 18.98 -3.99
N MET A 113 6.43 18.88 -4.69
CA MET A 113 6.26 18.01 -5.86
C MET A 113 6.96 18.54 -7.11
N SER A 114 7.08 19.86 -7.30
CA SER A 114 7.80 20.42 -8.45
C SER A 114 9.30 20.08 -8.45
N ALA A 115 9.85 19.75 -7.27
CA ALA A 115 11.24 19.29 -7.12
C ALA A 115 11.44 17.80 -7.42
N ARG A 116 10.36 17.00 -7.51
CA ARG A 116 10.40 15.59 -7.92
C ARG A 116 9.47 15.44 -9.13
N ARG A 117 10.01 15.06 -10.30
CA ARG A 117 9.24 14.80 -11.53
C ARG A 117 8.09 13.82 -11.29
N ILE A 118 6.96 14.31 -10.78
CA ILE A 118 5.71 13.58 -10.71
C ILE A 118 4.85 14.12 -11.86
N ARG A 119 4.53 13.27 -12.82
CA ARG A 119 3.52 13.59 -13.84
C ARG A 119 2.16 13.61 -13.17
N ALA A 120 1.66 14.80 -12.89
CA ALA A 120 0.27 14.97 -12.47
C ALA A 120 -0.62 14.89 -13.71
N SER A 121 -1.32 13.81 -13.92
CA SER A 121 -2.45 13.78 -14.84
C SER A 121 -3.66 14.35 -14.12
N VAL A 122 -3.96 15.62 -14.34
CA VAL A 122 -5.17 16.26 -13.82
C VAL A 122 -6.32 15.90 -14.74
N VAL A 123 -7.18 15.01 -14.31
CA VAL A 123 -8.44 14.74 -15.02
C VAL A 123 -9.53 15.62 -14.43
N TRP A 124 -9.87 16.69 -15.12
CA TRP A 124 -11.06 17.50 -14.86
C TRP A 124 -12.29 16.75 -15.42
N LYS A 125 -13.17 16.25 -14.55
CA LYS A 125 -14.55 15.97 -14.95
C LYS A 125 -15.43 17.11 -14.45
N ARG A 126 -16.08 17.82 -15.39
CA ARG A 126 -17.20 18.71 -15.11
C ARG A 126 -18.43 17.90 -14.74
#